data_72b5e6d4b56c9c689a74265c6b65402d
#
_entry.id   72b5e6d4b56c9c689a74265c6b65402d
#
_cell.length_a   1.000
_cell.length_b   1.000
_cell.length_c   1.000
_cell.angle_alpha   90.00
_cell.angle_beta   90.00
_cell.angle_gamma   90.00
#
_symmetry.space_group_name_H-M   'P 1'
#
loop_
_entity.id
_entity.type
_entity.pdbx_description
1 polymer ?
#
loop_
_entity_poly.entity_id
_entity_poly.type
_entity_poly.pdbx_seq_one_letter_code
_entity_poly.pdbx_strand_id
1 'polypeptide(L)'
;MRTVLRLLTLAAPVVLVGCGSSGSGSGGDDYSPADVEFARQMIPHHAQAVEMADMLPPDGVSPELVDLAAAIATAQQPEIDQMTAMLDRWGFVPPPLEGGHAHEMAGMLTDEDLAALGAATGAEFERMWLSMMIEHHAGAVDMAEVQLADGSDPEARELADEIVDAQQDEIAQMERMLE
;
A
#
# COMPACT_ATOMS: atom_id res chain seq x y z
N MET A 1 61.49 71.65 15.28
CA MET A 1 60.85 71.09 14.08
C MET A 1 60.72 69.60 14.30
N ARG A 2 59.53 69.08 14.61
CA ARG A 2 59.27 67.69 14.90
C ARG A 2 58.42 67.15 13.74
N THR A 3 59.02 66.31 12.92
CA THR A 3 58.37 65.63 11.78
C THR A 3 57.57 64.39 12.36
N VAL A 4 56.26 64.45 12.20
CA VAL A 4 55.41 63.38 12.58
C VAL A 4 55.19 62.46 11.38
N LEU A 5 55.75 61.26 11.44
CA LEU A 5 55.57 60.15 10.47
C LEU A 5 54.19 59.46 10.72
N ARG A 6 53.28 59.69 9.78
CA ARG A 6 51.98 58.99 9.78
C ARG A 6 52.13 57.60 9.13
N LEU A 7 51.97 56.53 9.94
CA LEU A 7 51.85 55.19 9.42
C LEU A 7 50.43 55.02 8.82
N LEU A 8 50.36 54.70 7.55
CA LEU A 8 49.13 54.29 6.86
C LEU A 8 48.97 52.78 7.06
N THR A 9 48.02 52.38 7.86
CA THR A 9 47.61 50.95 7.95
C THR A 9 46.65 50.64 6.82
N LEU A 10 47.10 49.81 5.89
CA LEU A 10 46.25 49.22 4.84
C LEU A 10 45.43 48.12 5.42
N ALA A 11 44.13 48.30 5.59
CA ALA A 11 43.19 47.24 5.93
C ALA A 11 42.76 46.54 4.64
N ALA A 12 43.15 45.27 4.44
CA ALA A 12 42.66 44.41 3.39
C ALA A 12 41.26 43.86 3.76
N PRO A 13 40.27 43.92 2.92
CA PRO A 13 39.01 43.26 3.17
C PRO A 13 39.16 41.76 2.99
N VAL A 14 38.91 40.99 4.05
CA VAL A 14 38.72 39.54 4.00
C VAL A 14 37.35 39.28 3.35
N VAL A 15 37.35 38.83 2.10
CA VAL A 15 36.16 38.31 1.46
C VAL A 15 35.91 36.89 2.03
N LEU A 16 34.99 36.80 2.93
CA LEU A 16 34.39 35.49 3.33
C LEU A 16 33.56 34.99 2.15
N VAL A 17 34.14 34.08 1.36
CA VAL A 17 33.36 33.25 0.45
C VAL A 17 32.52 32.30 1.34
N GLY A 18 31.29 32.72 1.59
CA GLY A 18 30.26 31.82 2.15
C GLY A 18 30.03 30.69 1.16
N CYS A 19 30.48 29.48 1.50
CA CYS A 19 29.93 28.28 0.89
C CYS A 19 28.44 28.31 1.14
N GLY A 20 27.68 28.70 0.11
CA GLY A 20 26.25 28.49 0.08
C GLY A 20 26.03 26.99 0.13
N SER A 21 25.74 26.46 1.33
CA SER A 21 25.01 25.23 1.44
C SER A 21 23.73 25.46 0.64
N SER A 22 23.64 24.80 -0.51
CA SER A 22 22.36 24.58 -1.17
C SER A 22 21.53 23.84 -0.14
N GLY A 23 20.76 24.58 0.64
CA GLY A 23 19.68 24.05 1.41
C GLY A 23 18.75 23.38 0.40
N SER A 24 18.87 22.05 0.27
CA SER A 24 17.72 21.25 -0.13
C SER A 24 16.61 21.72 0.78
N GLY A 25 15.60 22.35 0.22
CA GLY A 25 14.40 22.71 0.94
C GLY A 25 13.85 21.40 1.53
N SER A 26 13.97 21.24 2.83
CA SER A 26 13.10 20.38 3.59
C SER A 26 11.71 21.06 3.57
N GLY A 27 11.00 20.98 2.46
CA GLY A 27 9.60 20.66 2.52
C GLY A 27 9.65 19.28 3.16
N GLY A 28 9.18 19.08 4.37
CA GLY A 28 8.99 17.75 4.90
C GLY A 28 8.14 17.04 3.86
N ASP A 29 8.67 15.93 3.35
CA ASP A 29 7.87 15.07 2.50
C ASP A 29 6.63 14.76 3.33
N ASP A 30 5.44 15.08 2.80
CA ASP A 30 4.17 14.91 3.52
C ASP A 30 3.84 13.41 3.73
N TYR A 31 4.82 12.51 3.54
CA TYR A 31 4.72 11.06 3.67
C TYR A 31 5.94 10.46 4.41
N SER A 32 5.75 9.29 5.01
CA SER A 32 6.77 8.49 5.69
C SER A 32 7.20 7.27 4.85
N PRO A 33 8.28 6.58 5.21
CA PRO A 33 8.61 5.27 4.61
C PRO A 33 7.49 4.23 4.79
N ALA A 34 6.70 4.30 5.86
CA ALA A 34 5.58 3.40 6.09
C ALA A 34 4.46 3.62 5.07
N ASP A 35 4.17 4.87 4.70
CA ASP A 35 3.17 5.18 3.67
C ASP A 35 3.55 4.57 2.30
N VAL A 36 4.83 4.67 1.94
CA VAL A 36 5.35 4.09 0.68
C VAL A 36 5.29 2.56 0.70
N GLU A 37 5.66 1.96 1.83
CA GLU A 37 5.64 0.49 1.99
C GLU A 37 4.22 -0.04 1.98
N PHE A 38 3.30 0.60 2.69
CA PHE A 38 1.87 0.27 2.67
C PHE A 38 1.33 0.25 1.23
N ALA A 39 1.49 1.34 0.48
CA ALA A 39 0.98 1.41 -0.89
C ALA A 39 1.63 0.36 -1.81
N ARG A 40 2.94 0.11 -1.66
CA ARG A 40 3.65 -0.89 -2.46
C ARG A 40 3.23 -2.32 -2.19
N GLN A 41 2.91 -2.64 -0.96
CA GLN A 41 2.48 -3.98 -0.58
C GLN A 41 0.99 -4.19 -0.85
N MET A 42 0.16 -3.21 -0.53
CA MET A 42 -1.29 -3.34 -0.67
C MET A 42 -1.76 -3.37 -2.13
N ILE A 43 -1.07 -2.72 -3.07
CA ILE A 43 -1.41 -2.77 -4.50
C ILE A 43 -1.42 -4.21 -5.05
N PRO A 44 -0.34 -5.00 -4.98
CA PRO A 44 -0.36 -6.39 -5.46
C PRO A 44 -1.24 -7.29 -4.60
N HIS A 45 -1.41 -6.98 -3.31
CA HIS A 45 -2.31 -7.71 -2.44
C HIS A 45 -3.77 -7.57 -2.92
N HIS A 46 -4.25 -6.36 -3.14
CA HIS A 46 -5.59 -6.12 -3.69
C HIS A 46 -5.78 -6.70 -5.09
N ALA A 47 -4.74 -6.62 -5.94
CA ALA A 47 -4.79 -7.23 -7.26
C ALA A 47 -5.05 -8.75 -7.19
N GLN A 48 -4.50 -9.46 -6.20
CA GLN A 48 -4.79 -10.88 -6.02
C GLN A 48 -6.23 -11.13 -5.57
N ALA A 49 -6.83 -10.29 -4.72
CA ALA A 49 -8.24 -10.44 -4.37
C ALA A 49 -9.16 -10.25 -5.58
N VAL A 50 -8.85 -9.29 -6.47
CA VAL A 50 -9.56 -9.10 -7.74
C VAL A 50 -9.39 -10.33 -8.64
N GLU A 51 -8.17 -10.89 -8.74
CA GLU A 51 -7.91 -12.14 -9.48
C GLU A 51 -8.75 -13.30 -8.90
N MET A 52 -8.78 -13.46 -7.58
CA MET A 52 -9.60 -14.49 -6.94
C MET A 52 -11.11 -14.31 -7.21
N ALA A 53 -11.60 -13.06 -7.28
CA ALA A 53 -12.98 -12.78 -7.66
C ALA A 53 -13.28 -13.18 -9.11
N ASP A 54 -12.32 -12.99 -10.02
CA ASP A 54 -12.44 -13.39 -11.43
C ASP A 54 -12.35 -14.92 -11.63
N MET A 55 -11.86 -15.67 -10.63
CA MET A 55 -11.79 -17.14 -10.70
C MET A 55 -13.12 -17.86 -10.47
N LEU A 56 -14.19 -17.15 -10.11
CA LEU A 56 -15.47 -17.78 -9.84
C LEU A 56 -15.98 -18.59 -11.04
N PRO A 57 -16.32 -19.88 -10.86
CA PRO A 57 -16.87 -20.66 -11.93
C PRO A 57 -18.27 -20.13 -12.34
N PRO A 58 -18.67 -20.29 -13.59
CA PRO A 58 -19.95 -19.76 -14.08
C PRO A 58 -21.17 -20.42 -13.43
N ASP A 59 -20.99 -21.59 -12.85
CA ASP A 59 -22.05 -22.41 -12.25
C ASP A 59 -21.53 -23.12 -10.99
N GLY A 60 -22.44 -23.47 -10.08
CA GLY A 60 -22.17 -24.38 -8.97
C GLY A 60 -21.74 -23.73 -7.66
N VAL A 61 -21.71 -22.42 -7.60
CA VAL A 61 -21.48 -21.64 -6.36
C VAL A 61 -22.77 -20.89 -5.98
N SER A 62 -22.85 -20.44 -4.73
CA SER A 62 -24.02 -19.69 -4.25
C SER A 62 -24.09 -18.30 -4.87
N PRO A 63 -25.29 -17.73 -5.09
CA PRO A 63 -25.44 -16.36 -5.51
C PRO A 63 -24.81 -15.36 -4.52
N GLU A 64 -24.79 -15.71 -3.25
CA GLU A 64 -24.21 -14.89 -2.19
C GLU A 64 -22.70 -14.76 -2.35
N LEU A 65 -22.00 -15.83 -2.74
CA LEU A 65 -20.57 -15.76 -3.07
C LEU A 65 -20.32 -14.90 -4.32
N VAL A 66 -21.17 -15.04 -5.34
CA VAL A 66 -21.04 -14.22 -6.57
C VAL A 66 -21.18 -12.73 -6.24
N ASP A 67 -22.19 -12.37 -5.45
CA ASP A 67 -22.43 -10.99 -5.03
C ASP A 67 -21.27 -10.45 -4.18
N LEU A 68 -20.74 -11.24 -3.24
CA LEU A 68 -19.61 -10.86 -2.41
C LEU A 68 -18.33 -10.65 -3.23
N ALA A 69 -17.97 -11.58 -4.09
CA ALA A 69 -16.78 -11.47 -4.94
C ALA A 69 -16.83 -10.23 -5.86
N ALA A 70 -18.01 -9.96 -6.43
CA ALA A 70 -18.21 -8.76 -7.24
C ALA A 70 -18.11 -7.46 -6.42
N ALA A 71 -18.58 -7.48 -5.17
CA ALA A 71 -18.47 -6.33 -4.25
C ALA A 71 -16.99 -6.07 -3.89
N ILE A 72 -16.23 -7.12 -3.53
CA ILE A 72 -14.79 -7.04 -3.22
C ILE A 72 -14.02 -6.46 -4.42
N ALA A 73 -14.19 -7.02 -5.62
CA ALA A 73 -13.50 -6.52 -6.82
C ALA A 73 -13.85 -5.05 -7.12
N THR A 74 -15.12 -4.67 -6.93
CA THR A 74 -15.59 -3.29 -7.16
C THR A 74 -15.02 -2.30 -6.16
N ALA A 75 -14.83 -2.72 -4.91
CA ALA A 75 -14.26 -1.89 -3.85
C ALA A 75 -12.73 -1.76 -4.00
N GLN A 76 -12.03 -2.87 -4.23
CA GLN A 76 -10.57 -2.88 -4.19
C GLN A 76 -9.90 -2.28 -5.43
N GLN A 77 -10.54 -2.29 -6.60
CA GLN A 77 -9.94 -1.67 -7.80
C GLN A 77 -9.71 -0.16 -7.67
N PRO A 78 -10.66 0.67 -7.17
CA PRO A 78 -10.40 2.08 -6.88
C PRO A 78 -9.30 2.32 -5.84
N GLU A 79 -9.15 1.43 -4.86
CA GLU A 79 -8.11 1.53 -3.83
C GLU A 79 -6.71 1.30 -4.42
N ILE A 80 -6.57 0.35 -5.36
CA ILE A 80 -5.35 0.17 -6.16
C ILE A 80 -5.01 1.46 -6.92
N ASP A 81 -5.99 2.07 -7.58
CA ASP A 81 -5.80 3.29 -8.36
C ASP A 81 -5.37 4.46 -7.45
N GLN A 82 -5.96 4.57 -6.24
CA GLN A 82 -5.62 5.59 -5.26
C GLN A 82 -4.18 5.41 -4.73
N MET A 83 -3.79 4.21 -4.33
CA MET A 83 -2.42 3.92 -3.88
C MET A 83 -1.38 4.13 -4.99
N THR A 84 -1.73 3.80 -6.24
CA THR A 84 -0.91 4.07 -7.41
C THR A 84 -0.68 5.59 -7.58
N ALA A 85 -1.74 6.39 -7.45
CA ALA A 85 -1.64 7.84 -7.52
C ALA A 85 -0.84 8.44 -6.36
N MET A 86 -0.93 7.86 -5.15
CA MET A 86 -0.08 8.25 -4.02
C MET A 86 1.39 8.01 -4.31
N LEU A 87 1.78 6.82 -4.79
CA LEU A 87 3.16 6.49 -5.15
C LEU A 87 3.69 7.43 -6.24
N ASP A 88 2.91 7.70 -7.30
CA ASP A 88 3.29 8.63 -8.36
C ASP A 88 3.52 10.05 -7.81
N ARG A 89 2.64 10.52 -6.92
CA ARG A 89 2.75 11.83 -6.26
C ARG A 89 4.01 11.93 -5.40
N TRP A 90 4.40 10.84 -4.74
CA TRP A 90 5.62 10.76 -3.92
C TRP A 90 6.88 10.50 -4.75
N GLY A 91 6.77 10.28 -6.06
CA GLY A 91 7.90 10.07 -6.98
C GLY A 91 8.41 8.63 -7.01
N PHE A 92 7.59 7.66 -6.60
CA PHE A 92 7.89 6.24 -6.66
C PHE A 92 7.18 5.58 -7.84
N VAL A 93 7.83 4.55 -8.40
CA VAL A 93 7.21 3.70 -9.43
C VAL A 93 6.33 2.67 -8.72
N PRO A 94 5.03 2.59 -9.08
CA PRO A 94 4.16 1.55 -8.57
C PRO A 94 4.67 0.13 -8.91
N PRO A 95 4.43 -0.86 -8.05
CA PRO A 95 4.78 -2.25 -8.35
C PRO A 95 3.92 -2.80 -9.50
N PRO A 96 4.39 -3.85 -10.19
CA PRO A 96 3.53 -4.59 -11.10
C PRO A 96 2.38 -5.25 -10.33
N LEU A 97 1.20 -5.36 -10.95
CA LEU A 97 0.04 -6.01 -10.35
C LEU A 97 0.21 -7.54 -10.32
N GLU A 98 1.00 -8.10 -11.24
CA GLU A 98 1.25 -9.53 -11.37
C GLU A 98 2.74 -9.86 -11.13
N GLY A 99 3.01 -11.03 -10.52
CA GLY A 99 4.34 -11.67 -10.57
C GLY A 99 5.44 -11.03 -9.74
N GLY A 100 5.13 -10.27 -8.72
CA GLY A 100 6.11 -9.71 -7.77
C GLY A 100 6.34 -10.63 -6.56
N HIS A 101 7.24 -10.24 -5.64
CA HIS A 101 7.57 -10.96 -4.39
C HIS A 101 6.39 -11.08 -3.39
N ALA A 102 5.18 -11.20 -3.92
CA ALA A 102 3.92 -11.26 -3.21
C ALA A 102 3.84 -12.42 -2.20
N HIS A 103 4.52 -13.53 -2.48
CA HIS A 103 4.48 -14.73 -1.63
C HIS A 103 5.05 -14.57 -0.22
N GLU A 104 5.72 -13.47 0.08
CA GLU A 104 6.27 -13.19 1.42
C GLU A 104 5.39 -12.25 2.26
N MET A 105 4.29 -11.73 1.69
CA MET A 105 3.37 -10.84 2.41
C MET A 105 2.29 -11.64 3.16
N ALA A 106 1.87 -11.11 4.31
CA ALA A 106 0.82 -11.72 5.11
C ALA A 106 -0.46 -11.91 4.30
N GLY A 107 -1.06 -13.09 4.38
CA GLY A 107 -2.34 -13.40 3.72
C GLY A 107 -2.28 -13.68 2.21
N MET A 108 -1.13 -13.46 1.55
CA MET A 108 -1.01 -13.74 0.10
C MET A 108 -1.04 -15.24 -0.19
N LEU A 109 -1.80 -15.60 -1.20
CA LEU A 109 -1.86 -16.97 -1.72
C LEU A 109 -0.67 -17.24 -2.64
N THR A 110 -0.21 -18.49 -2.60
CA THR A 110 0.82 -18.98 -3.53
C THR A 110 0.20 -19.37 -4.88
N ASP A 111 1.03 -19.50 -5.92
CA ASP A 111 0.60 -20.04 -7.22
C ASP A 111 -0.02 -21.45 -7.08
N GLU A 112 0.46 -22.24 -6.10
CA GLU A 112 -0.08 -23.58 -5.80
C GLU A 112 -1.48 -23.47 -5.21
N ASP A 113 -1.73 -22.52 -4.30
CA ASP A 113 -3.06 -22.28 -3.71
C ASP A 113 -4.05 -21.82 -4.79
N LEU A 114 -3.67 -20.87 -5.63
CA LEU A 114 -4.50 -20.40 -6.74
C LEU A 114 -4.79 -21.53 -7.75
N ALA A 115 -3.80 -22.36 -8.06
CA ALA A 115 -3.99 -23.52 -8.92
C ALA A 115 -4.93 -24.56 -8.29
N ALA A 116 -4.83 -24.79 -6.98
CA ALA A 116 -5.73 -25.67 -6.25
C ALA A 116 -7.17 -25.12 -6.22
N LEU A 117 -7.33 -23.83 -6.00
CA LEU A 117 -8.62 -23.14 -6.06
C LEU A 117 -9.24 -23.28 -7.46
N GLY A 118 -8.47 -23.03 -8.52
CA GLY A 118 -8.93 -23.12 -9.92
C GLY A 118 -9.28 -24.56 -10.35
N ALA A 119 -8.80 -25.59 -9.64
CA ALA A 119 -9.14 -26.99 -9.90
C ALA A 119 -10.41 -27.44 -9.13
N ALA A 120 -10.80 -26.74 -8.08
CA ALA A 120 -11.98 -27.03 -7.28
C ALA A 120 -13.28 -26.62 -7.99
N THR A 121 -14.41 -27.19 -7.61
CA THR A 121 -15.73 -26.87 -8.20
C THR A 121 -16.85 -26.93 -7.17
N GLY A 122 -17.93 -26.21 -7.43
CA GLY A 122 -19.13 -26.26 -6.59
C GLY A 122 -18.85 -25.89 -5.12
N ALA A 123 -19.43 -26.62 -4.20
CA ALA A 123 -19.29 -26.35 -2.77
C ALA A 123 -17.84 -26.49 -2.24
N GLU A 124 -16.97 -27.24 -2.94
CA GLU A 124 -15.55 -27.30 -2.59
C GLU A 124 -14.85 -26.01 -2.94
N PHE A 125 -15.05 -25.50 -4.16
CA PHE A 125 -14.55 -24.20 -4.58
C PHE A 125 -14.99 -23.09 -3.61
N GLU A 126 -16.28 -23.03 -3.31
CA GLU A 126 -16.86 -22.01 -2.43
C GLU A 126 -16.21 -22.01 -1.05
N ARG A 127 -16.07 -23.16 -0.41
CA ARG A 127 -15.41 -23.26 0.90
C ARG A 127 -13.92 -22.87 0.85
N MET A 128 -13.20 -23.29 -0.21
CA MET A 128 -11.80 -22.93 -0.39
C MET A 128 -11.66 -21.43 -0.60
N TRP A 129 -12.46 -20.85 -1.50
CA TRP A 129 -12.44 -19.43 -1.79
C TRP A 129 -12.69 -18.59 -0.55
N LEU A 130 -13.75 -18.90 0.21
CA LEU A 130 -14.08 -18.20 1.45
C LEU A 130 -12.94 -18.29 2.48
N SER A 131 -12.40 -19.50 2.71
CA SER A 131 -11.31 -19.67 3.68
C SER A 131 -10.05 -18.93 3.28
N MET A 132 -9.67 -18.98 2.01
CA MET A 132 -8.50 -18.29 1.47
C MET A 132 -8.69 -16.77 1.51
N MET A 133 -9.87 -16.27 1.17
CA MET A 133 -10.15 -14.84 1.18
C MET A 133 -10.20 -14.28 2.62
N ILE A 134 -10.63 -15.06 3.61
CA ILE A 134 -10.54 -14.68 5.03
C ILE A 134 -9.07 -14.49 5.44
N GLU A 135 -8.19 -15.44 5.11
CA GLU A 135 -6.76 -15.35 5.42
C GLU A 135 -6.10 -14.17 4.68
N HIS A 136 -6.49 -13.97 3.42
CA HIS A 136 -6.04 -12.85 2.61
C HIS A 136 -6.45 -11.50 3.23
N HIS A 137 -7.71 -11.32 3.57
CA HIS A 137 -8.21 -10.10 4.21
C HIS A 137 -7.57 -9.83 5.57
N ALA A 138 -7.34 -10.87 6.37
CA ALA A 138 -6.62 -10.73 7.63
C ALA A 138 -5.20 -10.15 7.43
N GLY A 139 -4.50 -10.58 6.38
CA GLY A 139 -3.20 -10.01 6.01
C GLY A 139 -3.26 -8.53 5.60
N ALA A 140 -4.31 -8.11 4.88
CA ALA A 140 -4.52 -6.70 4.54
C ALA A 140 -4.81 -5.85 5.78
N VAL A 141 -5.62 -6.35 6.70
CA VAL A 141 -5.90 -5.69 8.00
C VAL A 141 -4.61 -5.48 8.77
N ASP A 142 -3.74 -6.51 8.89
CA ASP A 142 -2.44 -6.39 9.56
C ASP A 142 -1.57 -5.29 8.92
N MET A 143 -1.50 -5.22 7.58
CA MET A 143 -0.74 -4.18 6.87
C MET A 143 -1.33 -2.78 7.07
N ALA A 144 -2.65 -2.65 7.06
CA ALA A 144 -3.35 -1.40 7.27
C ALA A 144 -3.19 -0.89 8.72
N GLU A 145 -3.20 -1.77 9.72
CA GLU A 145 -2.93 -1.42 11.12
C GLU A 145 -1.50 -0.88 11.31
N VAL A 146 -0.50 -1.45 10.61
CA VAL A 146 0.88 -0.92 10.60
C VAL A 146 0.89 0.48 9.99
N GLN A 147 0.16 0.70 8.90
CA GLN A 147 0.03 2.03 8.29
C GLN A 147 -0.62 3.03 9.23
N LEU A 148 -1.65 2.65 9.96
CA LEU A 148 -2.29 3.50 10.97
C LEU A 148 -1.36 3.85 12.14
N ALA A 149 -0.45 2.96 12.51
CA ALA A 149 0.53 3.19 13.57
C ALA A 149 1.69 4.09 13.14
N ASP A 150 2.28 3.83 11.97
CA ASP A 150 3.59 4.35 11.56
C ASP A 150 3.52 5.31 10.36
N GLY A 151 2.39 5.38 9.65
CA GLY A 151 2.16 6.27 8.52
C GLY A 151 1.96 7.72 8.94
N SER A 152 2.28 8.66 8.04
CA SER A 152 2.14 10.10 8.27
C SER A 152 1.27 10.82 7.25
N ASP A 153 1.14 10.28 6.03
CA ASP A 153 0.27 10.86 5.00
C ASP A 153 -1.21 10.69 5.40
N PRO A 154 -1.97 11.79 5.49
CA PRO A 154 -3.37 11.71 5.95
C PRO A 154 -4.27 10.89 5.03
N GLU A 155 -4.04 10.92 3.71
CA GLU A 155 -4.84 10.18 2.73
C GLU A 155 -4.54 8.68 2.80
N ALA A 156 -3.27 8.29 2.97
CA ALA A 156 -2.89 6.90 3.15
C ALA A 156 -3.41 6.32 4.47
N ARG A 157 -3.46 7.12 5.53
CA ARG A 157 -4.05 6.72 6.81
C ARG A 157 -5.56 6.60 6.76
N GLU A 158 -6.25 7.52 6.06
CA GLU A 158 -7.70 7.45 5.84
C GLU A 158 -8.06 6.17 5.06
N LEU A 159 -7.34 5.90 3.96
CA LEU A 159 -7.52 4.66 3.20
C LEU A 159 -7.27 3.40 4.04
N ALA A 160 -6.23 3.40 4.88
CA ALA A 160 -5.94 2.26 5.76
C ALA A 160 -7.06 2.01 6.78
N ASP A 161 -7.66 3.06 7.34
CA ASP A 161 -8.80 2.96 8.27
C ASP A 161 -10.05 2.39 7.56
N GLU A 162 -10.33 2.85 6.34
CA GLU A 162 -11.42 2.34 5.50
C GLU A 162 -11.21 0.85 5.14
N ILE A 163 -9.97 0.45 4.81
CA ILE A 163 -9.62 -0.95 4.52
C ILE A 163 -9.85 -1.83 5.75
N VAL A 164 -9.41 -1.40 6.94
CA VAL A 164 -9.62 -2.17 8.18
C VAL A 164 -11.11 -2.40 8.43
N ASP A 165 -11.92 -1.35 8.39
CA ASP A 165 -13.35 -1.45 8.65
C ASP A 165 -14.05 -2.35 7.62
N ALA A 166 -13.82 -2.13 6.33
CA ALA A 166 -14.47 -2.87 5.26
C ALA A 166 -14.08 -4.36 5.29
N GLN A 167 -12.78 -4.66 5.41
CA GLN A 167 -12.32 -6.05 5.35
C GLN A 167 -12.65 -6.86 6.60
N GLN A 168 -12.75 -6.24 7.78
CA GLN A 168 -13.27 -6.91 8.97
C GLN A 168 -14.76 -7.28 8.81
N ASP A 169 -15.56 -6.41 8.21
CA ASP A 169 -16.97 -6.70 7.93
C ASP A 169 -17.12 -7.84 6.89
N GLU A 170 -16.27 -7.86 5.87
CA GLU A 170 -16.24 -8.92 4.85
C GLU A 170 -15.76 -10.26 5.43
N ILE A 171 -14.74 -10.28 6.31
CA ILE A 171 -14.34 -11.47 7.06
C ILE A 171 -15.53 -12.03 7.83
N ALA A 172 -16.21 -11.19 8.61
CA ALA A 172 -17.37 -11.62 9.38
C ALA A 172 -18.52 -12.13 8.49
N GLN A 173 -18.69 -11.60 7.28
CA GLN A 173 -19.64 -12.13 6.30
C GLN A 173 -19.21 -13.51 5.79
N MET A 174 -17.95 -13.68 5.40
CA MET A 174 -17.40 -14.95 4.89
C MET A 174 -17.45 -16.06 5.95
N GLU A 175 -17.16 -15.74 7.22
CA GLU A 175 -17.28 -16.69 8.34
C GLU A 175 -18.71 -17.21 8.48
N ARG A 176 -19.71 -16.31 8.38
CA ARG A 176 -21.13 -16.74 8.42
C ARG A 176 -21.54 -17.64 7.25
N MET A 177 -20.92 -17.45 6.08
CA MET A 177 -21.18 -18.28 4.90
C MET A 177 -20.53 -19.67 5.02
N LEU A 178 -19.54 -19.82 5.87
CA LEU A 178 -18.90 -21.12 6.18
C LEU A 178 -19.65 -21.95 7.24
N GLU A 179 -20.59 -21.35 8.01
CA GLU A 179 -21.41 -22.03 9.01
C GLU A 179 -22.51 -22.92 8.38
#